data_46a5105bcd42a346f77a2445df3b0085
#
_entry.id   46a5105bcd42a346f77a2445df3b0085
#
_cell.length_a   1.000
_cell.length_b   1.000
_cell.length_c   1.000
_cell.angle_alpha   90.00
_cell.angle_beta   90.00
_cell.angle_gamma   90.00
#
_symmetry.space_group_name_H-M   'P 1'
#
loop_
_entity.id
_entity.type
_entity.pdbx_description
1 polymer ?
#
loop_
_entity_poly.entity_id
_entity_poly.type
_entity_poly.pdbx_seq_one_letter_code
_entity_poly.pdbx_strand_id
1 'polypeptide(L)'
;MSVTARLENVDQGTRIVGGLGSITVLAALVAFLAVPGYTLYPLLGFFAVVAYGWVTYRESTARYLSFLTTVSTVLILGLITVYLVLRSLPTFELMGLGIFGTSEPFWQPGSDVYSLIPMMWGTFATTIIAMCIAGPLGVAGAVFVSEMAPGWAREITKPAIEILAGVPSIVYGFLGFVLLNEYLMDQLQLSNYGSFFAVGIVVGLMALPTVVSVAEDALASIPDATKDGALALGATDWQTTTSVTIPAAFSGVSAAVLLGVGRVVGETMAATVILGNITELPDPLTDVFGNTVTLTSLIASQYGNASGTHLSALFAAGVVLFITVMFLGIGSQLIESHMQRKLGGSE
;
A
#
# COMPACT_ATOMS: atom_id res chain seq x y z
N MET A 1 -28.79 -0.79 26.32
CA MET A 1 -27.99 -1.43 27.37
C MET A 1 -26.92 -0.43 27.81
N SER A 2 -26.94 -0.02 29.08
CA SER A 2 -25.98 0.98 29.59
C SER A 2 -24.56 0.44 29.63
N VAL A 3 -23.57 1.32 29.44
CA VAL A 3 -22.13 0.99 29.45
C VAL A 3 -21.74 0.25 30.74
N THR A 4 -22.44 0.55 31.87
CA THR A 4 -22.25 -0.08 33.18
C THR A 4 -22.61 -1.58 33.19
N ALA A 5 -23.63 -2.02 32.45
CA ALA A 5 -24.01 -3.43 32.37
C ALA A 5 -23.05 -4.29 31.52
N ARG A 6 -22.26 -3.67 30.64
CA ARG A 6 -21.19 -4.36 29.89
C ARG A 6 -19.94 -4.58 30.75
N LEU A 7 -19.69 -3.76 31.76
CA LEU A 7 -18.51 -3.88 32.61
C LEU A 7 -18.66 -4.96 33.71
N GLU A 8 -19.87 -5.36 34.06
CA GLU A 8 -20.11 -6.41 35.06
C GLU A 8 -19.83 -7.84 34.53
N ASN A 9 -19.87 -8.06 33.23
CA ASN A 9 -19.65 -9.37 32.61
C ASN A 9 -18.24 -9.56 32.01
N VAL A 10 -17.25 -8.73 32.42
CA VAL A 10 -15.87 -8.89 31.96
C VAL A 10 -15.24 -10.07 32.68
N ASP A 11 -14.85 -11.11 31.94
CA ASP A 11 -14.14 -12.30 32.43
C ASP A 11 -12.92 -11.91 33.29
N GLN A 12 -12.70 -12.66 34.40
CA GLN A 12 -11.63 -12.40 35.36
C GLN A 12 -10.25 -12.32 34.65
N GLY A 13 -10.03 -13.17 33.64
CA GLY A 13 -8.82 -13.13 32.83
C GLY A 13 -8.62 -11.81 32.10
N THR A 14 -9.68 -11.26 31.53
CA THR A 14 -9.64 -9.94 30.84
C THR A 14 -9.35 -8.80 31.81
N ARG A 15 -9.87 -8.85 33.05
CA ARG A 15 -9.57 -7.82 34.08
C ARG A 15 -8.12 -7.88 34.53
N ILE A 16 -7.57 -9.06 34.77
CA ILE A 16 -6.19 -9.23 35.23
C ILE A 16 -5.20 -8.90 34.10
N VAL A 17 -5.31 -9.56 32.95
CA VAL A 17 -4.36 -9.38 31.85
C VAL A 17 -4.51 -7.99 31.22
N GLY A 18 -5.73 -7.53 30.98
CA GLY A 18 -6.00 -6.22 30.41
C GLY A 18 -5.61 -5.07 31.37
N GLY A 19 -5.93 -5.20 32.65
CA GLY A 19 -5.58 -4.17 33.65
C GLY A 19 -4.08 -4.07 33.89
N LEU A 20 -3.43 -5.19 34.27
CA LEU A 20 -1.98 -5.19 34.52
C LEU A 20 -1.17 -4.94 33.26
N GLY A 21 -1.61 -5.50 32.12
CA GLY A 21 -0.96 -5.27 30.82
C GLY A 21 -1.02 -3.80 30.42
N SER A 22 -2.18 -3.14 30.54
CA SER A 22 -2.31 -1.72 30.24
C SER A 22 -1.49 -0.83 31.17
N ILE A 23 -1.46 -1.14 32.48
CA ILE A 23 -0.64 -0.39 33.45
C ILE A 23 0.85 -0.52 33.09
N THR A 24 1.33 -1.70 32.78
CA THR A 24 2.74 -1.92 32.46
C THR A 24 3.15 -1.28 31.13
N VAL A 25 2.28 -1.31 30.09
CA VAL A 25 2.51 -0.61 28.81
C VAL A 25 2.54 0.90 29.04
N LEU A 26 1.60 1.43 29.81
CA LEU A 26 1.55 2.86 30.10
C LEU A 26 2.78 3.31 30.91
N ALA A 27 3.20 2.52 31.90
CA ALA A 27 4.41 2.75 32.66
C ALA A 27 5.67 2.68 31.78
N ALA A 28 5.72 1.76 30.81
CA ALA A 28 6.80 1.67 29.83
C ALA A 28 6.86 2.93 28.95
N LEU A 29 5.72 3.40 28.50
CA LEU A 29 5.63 4.62 27.68
C LEU A 29 6.07 5.86 28.48
N VAL A 30 5.58 6.02 29.72
CA VAL A 30 5.98 7.12 30.60
C VAL A 30 7.47 7.07 30.92
N ALA A 31 8.01 5.88 31.23
CA ALA A 31 9.43 5.70 31.48
C ALA A 31 10.27 6.05 30.24
N PHE A 32 9.81 5.64 29.05
CA PHE A 32 10.50 5.96 27.79
C PHE A 32 10.57 7.47 27.53
N LEU A 33 9.51 8.20 27.81
CA LEU A 33 9.44 9.66 27.60
C LEU A 33 10.18 10.47 28.67
N ALA A 34 10.11 10.03 29.95
CA ALA A 34 10.65 10.79 31.08
C ALA A 34 12.08 10.37 31.46
N VAL A 35 12.36 9.06 31.49
CA VAL A 35 13.64 8.48 31.95
C VAL A 35 13.95 7.21 31.13
N PRO A 36 14.44 7.35 29.88
CA PRO A 36 14.60 6.23 28.94
C PRO A 36 15.36 5.02 29.49
N GLY A 37 16.35 5.22 30.39
CA GLY A 37 17.13 4.15 31.00
C GLY A 37 16.32 3.16 31.85
N TYR A 38 15.12 3.53 32.28
CA TYR A 38 14.25 2.66 33.12
C TYR A 38 13.12 1.97 32.32
N THR A 39 12.99 2.22 31.02
CA THR A 39 11.93 1.65 30.15
C THR A 39 11.90 0.13 30.18
N LEU A 40 13.05 -0.51 30.32
CA LEU A 40 13.18 -1.97 30.30
C LEU A 40 12.38 -2.65 31.42
N TYR A 41 12.31 -2.06 32.61
CA TYR A 41 11.65 -2.68 33.77
C TYR A 41 10.13 -2.86 33.57
N PRO A 42 9.36 -1.83 33.25
CA PRO A 42 7.93 -2.02 32.99
C PRO A 42 7.67 -2.81 31.72
N LEU A 43 8.57 -2.79 30.74
CA LEU A 43 8.46 -3.63 29.56
C LEU A 43 8.62 -5.12 29.89
N LEU A 44 9.58 -5.49 30.74
CA LEU A 44 9.70 -6.86 31.27
C LEU A 44 8.46 -7.26 32.09
N GLY A 45 7.89 -6.33 32.87
CA GLY A 45 6.63 -6.53 33.57
C GLY A 45 5.49 -6.85 32.61
N PHE A 46 5.39 -6.13 31.49
CA PHE A 46 4.40 -6.42 30.44
C PHE A 46 4.58 -7.83 29.85
N PHE A 47 5.78 -8.21 29.50
CA PHE A 47 6.04 -9.57 28.99
C PHE A 47 5.72 -10.66 30.01
N ALA A 48 6.00 -10.41 31.29
CA ALA A 48 5.65 -11.35 32.36
C ALA A 48 4.12 -11.52 32.48
N VAL A 49 3.36 -10.41 32.42
CA VAL A 49 1.88 -10.43 32.43
C VAL A 49 1.34 -11.17 31.24
N VAL A 50 1.90 -10.94 30.03
CA VAL A 50 1.49 -11.64 28.82
C VAL A 50 1.81 -13.14 28.90
N ALA A 51 3.00 -13.50 29.36
CA ALA A 51 3.39 -14.90 29.54
C ALA A 51 2.49 -15.63 30.55
N TYR A 52 2.23 -15.02 31.70
CA TYR A 52 1.30 -15.55 32.69
C TYR A 52 -0.13 -15.70 32.11
N GLY A 53 -0.62 -14.66 31.44
CA GLY A 53 -1.93 -14.67 30.81
C GLY A 53 -2.06 -15.72 29.71
N TRP A 54 -0.99 -15.95 28.92
CA TRP A 54 -0.99 -16.98 27.88
C TRP A 54 -1.13 -18.40 28.43
N VAL A 55 -0.58 -18.66 29.63
CA VAL A 55 -0.70 -19.96 30.30
C VAL A 55 -2.06 -20.12 30.98
N THR A 56 -2.54 -19.08 31.68
CA THR A 56 -3.70 -19.18 32.58
C THR A 56 -5.01 -18.73 31.93
N TYR A 57 -4.96 -17.69 31.05
CA TYR A 57 -6.13 -17.02 30.44
C TYR A 57 -5.91 -16.78 28.95
N ARG A 58 -5.64 -17.85 28.19
CA ARG A 58 -5.19 -17.77 26.79
C ARG A 58 -6.11 -16.96 25.90
N GLU A 59 -7.42 -17.19 25.96
CA GLU A 59 -8.40 -16.46 25.12
C GLU A 59 -8.45 -14.97 25.45
N SER A 60 -8.51 -14.62 26.72
CA SER A 60 -8.53 -13.22 27.19
C SER A 60 -7.23 -12.51 26.84
N THR A 61 -6.09 -13.18 26.92
CA THR A 61 -4.78 -12.64 26.53
C THR A 61 -4.68 -12.39 25.03
N ALA A 62 -5.12 -13.34 24.21
CA ALA A 62 -5.14 -13.18 22.76
C ALA A 62 -6.04 -11.99 22.35
N ARG A 63 -7.24 -11.89 22.93
CA ARG A 63 -8.17 -10.78 22.70
C ARG A 63 -7.57 -9.43 23.13
N TYR A 64 -6.93 -9.38 24.30
CA TYR A 64 -6.26 -8.16 24.78
C TYR A 64 -5.11 -7.74 23.86
N LEU A 65 -4.24 -8.67 23.47
CA LEU A 65 -3.13 -8.37 22.58
C LEU A 65 -3.62 -7.88 21.20
N SER A 66 -4.64 -8.53 20.65
CA SER A 66 -5.24 -8.10 19.38
C SER A 66 -5.84 -6.70 19.50
N PHE A 67 -6.53 -6.40 20.59
CA PHE A 67 -7.05 -5.05 20.88
C PHE A 67 -5.93 -4.03 21.02
N LEU A 68 -4.90 -4.34 21.83
CA LEU A 68 -3.76 -3.46 22.07
C LEU A 68 -3.00 -3.15 20.77
N THR A 69 -2.71 -4.17 19.96
CA THR A 69 -2.03 -3.98 18.66
C THR A 69 -2.87 -3.14 17.70
N THR A 70 -4.18 -3.41 17.61
CA THR A 70 -5.08 -2.62 16.75
C THR A 70 -5.13 -1.16 17.19
N VAL A 71 -5.35 -0.90 18.46
CA VAL A 71 -5.39 0.47 18.99
C VAL A 71 -4.05 1.17 18.80
N SER A 72 -2.94 0.49 19.09
CA SER A 72 -1.59 1.05 18.90
C SER A 72 -1.33 1.40 17.45
N THR A 73 -1.70 0.52 16.50
CA THR A 73 -1.54 0.78 15.07
C THR A 73 -2.34 2.01 14.62
N VAL A 74 -3.60 2.11 15.03
CA VAL A 74 -4.46 3.27 14.70
C VAL A 74 -3.90 4.57 15.32
N LEU A 75 -3.45 4.52 16.59
CA LEU A 75 -2.85 5.67 17.25
C LEU A 75 -1.55 6.11 16.57
N ILE A 76 -0.66 5.19 16.26
CA ILE A 76 0.61 5.49 15.55
C ILE A 76 0.32 6.11 14.19
N LEU A 77 -0.60 5.53 13.42
CA LEU A 77 -0.99 6.08 12.12
C LEU A 77 -1.58 7.50 12.26
N GLY A 78 -2.45 7.71 13.24
CA GLY A 78 -3.00 9.02 13.55
C GLY A 78 -1.92 10.04 13.93
N LEU A 79 -0.99 9.66 14.80
CA LEU A 79 0.14 10.52 15.21
C LEU A 79 1.07 10.85 14.03
N ILE A 80 1.37 9.86 13.16
CA ILE A 80 2.17 10.10 11.95
C ILE A 80 1.43 11.09 11.05
N THR A 81 0.13 10.91 10.82
CA THR A 81 -0.67 11.83 9.99
C THR A 81 -0.66 13.25 10.56
N VAL A 82 -0.92 13.41 11.86
CA VAL A 82 -0.88 14.72 12.53
C VAL A 82 0.52 15.34 12.41
N TYR A 83 1.58 14.56 12.64
CA TYR A 83 2.96 15.03 12.53
C TYR A 83 3.29 15.50 11.11
N LEU A 84 2.90 14.72 10.07
CA LEU A 84 3.08 15.11 8.67
C LEU A 84 2.38 16.44 8.36
N VAL A 85 1.12 16.59 8.79
CA VAL A 85 0.35 17.83 8.57
C VAL A 85 1.01 19.01 9.28
N LEU A 86 1.35 18.87 10.58
CA LEU A 86 2.00 19.96 11.32
C LEU A 86 3.34 20.39 10.72
N ARG A 87 4.14 19.42 10.25
CA ARG A 87 5.43 19.70 9.61
C ARG A 87 5.32 20.29 8.22
N SER A 88 4.21 20.09 7.53
CA SER A 88 3.97 20.67 6.21
C SER A 88 3.43 22.11 6.24
N LEU A 89 2.91 22.57 7.39
CA LEU A 89 2.30 23.91 7.52
C LEU A 89 3.18 25.05 7.03
N PRO A 90 4.48 25.15 7.35
CA PRO A 90 5.30 26.26 6.88
C PRO A 90 5.32 26.41 5.36
N THR A 91 5.30 25.31 4.62
CA THR A 91 5.24 25.36 3.15
C THR A 91 3.87 25.78 2.64
N PHE A 92 2.79 25.31 3.28
CA PHE A 92 1.44 25.74 2.91
C PHE A 92 1.19 27.22 3.25
N GLU A 93 1.78 27.74 4.32
CA GLU A 93 1.73 29.16 4.66
C GLU A 93 2.52 30.00 3.64
N LEU A 94 3.68 29.51 3.20
CA LEU A 94 4.52 30.20 2.22
C LEU A 94 3.91 30.20 0.81
N MET A 95 3.52 29.04 0.33
CA MET A 95 3.09 28.82 -1.05
C MET A 95 1.57 28.93 -1.24
N GLY A 96 0.79 28.69 -0.19
CA GLY A 96 -0.67 28.59 -0.30
C GLY A 96 -1.07 27.56 -1.37
N LEU A 97 -1.95 27.97 -2.28
CA LEU A 97 -2.33 27.17 -3.45
C LEU A 97 -1.25 27.11 -4.54
N GLY A 98 -0.20 27.92 -4.44
CA GLY A 98 0.95 27.88 -5.36
C GLY A 98 1.70 26.53 -5.34
N ILE A 99 1.51 25.72 -4.29
CA ILE A 99 2.03 24.35 -4.26
C ILE A 99 1.44 23.45 -5.37
N PHE A 100 0.31 23.85 -5.95
CA PHE A 100 -0.32 23.27 -7.14
C PHE A 100 -0.20 24.18 -8.37
N GLY A 101 0.75 25.09 -8.36
CA GLY A 101 1.02 26.00 -9.46
C GLY A 101 1.60 25.30 -10.67
N THR A 102 1.23 25.75 -11.86
CA THR A 102 1.67 25.19 -13.15
C THR A 102 2.72 26.06 -13.86
N SER A 103 3.27 27.06 -13.18
CA SER A 103 4.29 27.95 -13.73
C SER A 103 5.70 27.51 -13.31
N GLU A 104 6.62 27.55 -14.25
CA GLU A 104 8.04 27.27 -13.98
C GLU A 104 8.70 28.42 -13.21
N PRO A 105 9.72 28.16 -12.41
CA PRO A 105 10.23 26.83 -12.08
C PRO A 105 9.33 26.10 -11.08
N PHE A 106 9.18 24.78 -11.23
CA PHE A 106 8.30 24.00 -10.36
C PHE A 106 8.93 23.67 -8.99
N TRP A 107 10.20 23.28 -8.98
CA TRP A 107 10.87 22.84 -7.75
C TRP A 107 12.27 23.43 -7.66
N GLN A 108 12.42 24.49 -6.87
CA GLN A 108 13.69 25.17 -6.68
C GLN A 108 13.90 25.55 -5.20
N PRO A 109 14.50 24.65 -4.39
CA PRO A 109 14.71 24.89 -2.96
C PRO A 109 15.53 26.13 -2.64
N GLY A 110 16.47 26.53 -3.52
CA GLY A 110 17.29 27.72 -3.35
C GLY A 110 16.54 29.05 -3.45
N SER A 111 15.32 29.04 -4.00
CA SER A 111 14.44 30.19 -4.15
C SER A 111 13.10 30.02 -3.45
N ASP A 112 12.98 29.02 -2.58
CA ASP A 112 11.76 28.67 -1.84
C ASP A 112 10.53 28.44 -2.75
N VAL A 113 10.73 27.87 -3.94
CA VAL A 113 9.65 27.52 -4.87
C VAL A 113 9.40 26.00 -4.81
N TYR A 114 8.17 25.61 -4.51
CA TYR A 114 7.78 24.22 -4.24
C TYR A 114 6.43 23.86 -4.86
N SER A 115 6.36 23.66 -6.19
CA SER A 115 5.18 23.08 -6.83
C SER A 115 5.29 21.57 -6.92
N LEU A 116 4.23 20.87 -6.54
CA LEU A 116 4.15 19.39 -6.55
C LEU A 116 3.49 18.82 -7.81
N ILE A 117 3.06 19.68 -8.75
CA ILE A 117 2.35 19.25 -9.96
C ILE A 117 3.16 18.25 -10.79
N PRO A 118 4.47 18.45 -11.07
CA PRO A 118 5.24 17.46 -11.81
C PRO A 118 5.26 16.08 -11.10
N MET A 119 5.47 16.08 -9.78
CA MET A 119 5.55 14.88 -8.97
C MET A 119 4.21 14.12 -8.87
N MET A 120 3.11 14.88 -8.81
CA MET A 120 1.75 14.31 -8.87
C MET A 120 1.52 13.65 -10.23
N TRP A 121 1.95 14.34 -11.31
CA TRP A 121 1.87 13.79 -12.66
C TRP A 121 2.72 12.54 -12.81
N GLY A 122 3.98 12.56 -12.36
CA GLY A 122 4.87 11.40 -12.36
C GLY A 122 4.28 10.20 -11.61
N THR A 123 3.70 10.44 -10.43
CA THR A 123 3.01 9.39 -9.65
C THR A 123 1.81 8.83 -10.41
N PHE A 124 1.00 9.69 -11.01
CA PHE A 124 -0.18 9.28 -11.77
C PHE A 124 0.18 8.49 -13.04
N ALA A 125 1.09 9.02 -13.86
CA ALA A 125 1.51 8.38 -15.11
C ALA A 125 2.14 7.00 -14.88
N THR A 126 3.07 6.91 -13.94
CA THR A 126 3.72 5.63 -13.59
C THR A 126 2.72 4.63 -13.04
N THR A 127 1.75 5.08 -12.23
CA THR A 127 0.71 4.21 -11.67
C THR A 127 -0.19 3.65 -12.76
N ILE A 128 -0.64 4.47 -13.70
CA ILE A 128 -1.48 4.00 -14.81
C ILE A 128 -0.73 2.96 -15.64
N ILE A 129 0.50 3.24 -16.05
CA ILE A 129 1.28 2.31 -16.88
C ILE A 129 1.51 0.99 -16.13
N ALA A 130 1.91 1.05 -14.87
CA ALA A 130 2.12 -0.13 -14.05
C ALA A 130 0.85 -0.97 -13.88
N MET A 131 -0.29 -0.32 -13.65
CA MET A 131 -1.56 -1.04 -13.46
C MET A 131 -2.18 -1.54 -14.76
N CYS A 132 -1.89 -0.92 -15.90
CA CYS A 132 -2.22 -1.50 -17.21
C CYS A 132 -1.51 -2.85 -17.46
N ILE A 133 -0.41 -3.12 -16.76
CA ILE A 133 0.31 -4.39 -16.81
C ILE A 133 -0.14 -5.29 -15.66
N ALA A 134 0.00 -4.81 -14.41
CA ALA A 134 -0.24 -5.61 -13.22
C ALA A 134 -1.70 -6.01 -13.02
N GLY A 135 -2.65 -5.15 -13.39
CA GLY A 135 -4.08 -5.43 -13.26
C GLY A 135 -4.52 -6.60 -14.13
N PRO A 136 -4.47 -6.46 -15.47
CA PRO A 136 -4.93 -7.52 -16.37
C PRO A 136 -4.12 -8.82 -16.23
N LEU A 137 -2.79 -8.74 -16.20
CA LEU A 137 -1.95 -9.93 -16.08
C LEU A 137 -2.06 -10.58 -14.70
N GLY A 138 -2.21 -9.79 -13.64
CA GLY A 138 -2.39 -10.28 -12.29
C GLY A 138 -3.71 -11.04 -12.13
N VAL A 139 -4.82 -10.46 -12.60
CA VAL A 139 -6.13 -11.12 -12.57
C VAL A 139 -6.15 -12.37 -13.46
N ALA A 140 -5.59 -12.29 -14.68
CA ALA A 140 -5.48 -13.45 -15.56
C ALA A 140 -4.62 -14.56 -14.94
N GLY A 141 -3.51 -14.21 -14.30
CA GLY A 141 -2.66 -15.13 -13.56
C GLY A 141 -3.38 -15.79 -12.39
N ALA A 142 -4.16 -15.02 -11.64
CA ALA A 142 -4.97 -15.53 -10.53
C ALA A 142 -6.03 -16.54 -11.01
N VAL A 143 -6.77 -16.20 -12.08
CA VAL A 143 -7.75 -17.10 -12.70
C VAL A 143 -7.07 -18.38 -13.20
N PHE A 144 -5.91 -18.25 -13.85
CA PHE A 144 -5.18 -19.42 -14.30
C PHE A 144 -4.78 -20.32 -13.12
N VAL A 145 -4.17 -19.76 -12.08
CA VAL A 145 -3.69 -20.54 -10.93
C VAL A 145 -4.85 -21.15 -10.13
N SER A 146 -5.95 -20.40 -9.92
CA SER A 146 -7.10 -20.87 -9.15
C SER A 146 -7.95 -21.90 -9.90
N GLU A 147 -8.30 -21.63 -11.16
CA GLU A 147 -9.36 -22.38 -11.86
C GLU A 147 -8.83 -23.33 -12.95
N MET A 148 -7.65 -23.07 -13.52
CA MET A 148 -7.20 -23.78 -14.73
C MET A 148 -5.94 -24.62 -14.52
N ALA A 149 -5.05 -24.20 -13.60
CA ALA A 149 -3.75 -24.85 -13.42
C ALA A 149 -3.88 -26.27 -12.84
N PRO A 150 -3.27 -27.29 -13.46
CA PRO A 150 -3.15 -28.59 -12.85
C PRO A 150 -2.33 -28.52 -11.55
N GLY A 151 -2.52 -29.47 -10.64
CA GLY A 151 -1.90 -29.44 -9.30
C GLY A 151 -0.40 -29.17 -9.31
N TRP A 152 0.34 -29.86 -10.20
CA TRP A 152 1.79 -29.67 -10.33
C TRP A 152 2.18 -28.23 -10.75
N ALA A 153 1.38 -27.61 -11.63
CA ALA A 153 1.66 -26.24 -12.08
C ALA A 153 1.39 -25.25 -10.95
N ARG A 154 0.33 -25.45 -10.16
CA ARG A 154 0.02 -24.64 -8.98
C ARG A 154 1.14 -24.71 -7.92
N GLU A 155 1.67 -25.92 -7.66
CA GLU A 155 2.78 -26.17 -6.72
C GLU A 155 4.07 -25.43 -7.12
N ILE A 156 4.29 -25.16 -8.40
CA ILE A 156 5.46 -24.42 -8.89
C ILE A 156 5.17 -22.91 -8.96
N THR A 157 3.99 -22.54 -9.45
CA THR A 157 3.66 -21.14 -9.72
C THR A 157 3.51 -20.32 -8.44
N LYS A 158 2.88 -20.88 -7.37
CA LYS A 158 2.73 -20.16 -6.10
C LYS A 158 4.07 -19.79 -5.46
N PRO A 159 5.02 -20.71 -5.23
CA PRO A 159 6.33 -20.34 -4.71
C PRO A 159 7.11 -19.39 -5.63
N ALA A 160 6.98 -19.51 -6.95
CA ALA A 160 7.62 -18.59 -7.89
C ALA A 160 7.11 -17.15 -7.73
N ILE A 161 5.79 -16.97 -7.56
CA ILE A 161 5.17 -15.67 -7.28
C ILE A 161 5.65 -15.11 -5.93
N GLU A 162 5.72 -15.94 -4.89
CA GLU A 162 6.22 -15.55 -3.56
C GLU A 162 7.69 -15.11 -3.60
N ILE A 163 8.54 -15.82 -4.34
CA ILE A 163 9.96 -15.44 -4.53
C ILE A 163 10.06 -14.08 -5.21
N LEU A 164 9.28 -13.85 -6.28
CA LEU A 164 9.25 -12.56 -6.97
C LEU A 164 8.81 -11.42 -6.05
N ALA A 165 7.82 -11.66 -5.17
CA ALA A 165 7.39 -10.69 -4.17
C ALA A 165 8.47 -10.37 -3.13
N GLY A 166 9.38 -11.30 -2.86
CA GLY A 166 10.48 -11.17 -1.90
C GLY A 166 11.71 -10.41 -2.42
N VAL A 167 11.84 -10.16 -3.72
CA VAL A 167 12.98 -9.42 -4.28
C VAL A 167 12.94 -7.96 -3.82
N PRO A 168 14.04 -7.39 -3.27
CA PRO A 168 14.10 -5.99 -2.86
C PRO A 168 13.81 -5.03 -4.02
N SER A 169 12.98 -4.00 -3.78
CA SER A 169 12.56 -3.06 -4.83
C SER A 169 13.73 -2.32 -5.51
N ILE A 170 14.79 -2.04 -4.74
CA ILE A 170 16.00 -1.41 -5.29
C ILE A 170 16.68 -2.29 -6.36
N VAL A 171 16.61 -3.62 -6.23
CA VAL A 171 17.18 -4.56 -7.22
C VAL A 171 16.40 -4.48 -8.52
N TYR A 172 15.06 -4.46 -8.43
CA TYR A 172 14.21 -4.22 -9.60
C TYR A 172 14.52 -2.87 -10.26
N GLY A 173 14.65 -1.81 -9.46
CA GLY A 173 15.02 -0.48 -9.95
C GLY A 173 16.37 -0.47 -10.65
N PHE A 174 17.37 -1.13 -10.06
CA PHE A 174 18.71 -1.24 -10.66
C PHE A 174 18.69 -2.02 -11.98
N LEU A 175 17.99 -3.15 -12.04
CA LEU A 175 17.82 -3.91 -13.30
C LEU A 175 17.04 -3.09 -14.35
N GLY A 176 16.00 -2.38 -13.92
CA GLY A 176 15.25 -1.48 -14.79
C GLY A 176 16.12 -0.35 -15.36
N PHE A 177 17.00 0.21 -14.54
CA PHE A 177 17.92 1.25 -14.98
C PHE A 177 18.99 0.73 -15.93
N VAL A 178 19.68 -0.37 -15.57
CA VAL A 178 20.83 -0.87 -16.33
C VAL A 178 20.40 -1.60 -17.61
N LEU A 179 19.32 -2.39 -17.56
CA LEU A 179 18.91 -3.21 -18.69
C LEU A 179 17.82 -2.54 -19.52
N LEU A 180 16.73 -2.09 -18.88
CA LEU A 180 15.57 -1.59 -19.60
C LEU A 180 15.79 -0.17 -20.11
N ASN A 181 16.36 0.73 -19.31
CA ASN A 181 16.65 2.10 -19.75
C ASN A 181 17.67 2.11 -20.90
N GLU A 182 18.77 1.35 -20.77
CA GLU A 182 19.79 1.27 -21.81
C GLU A 182 19.20 0.73 -23.11
N TYR A 183 18.41 -0.35 -23.03
CA TYR A 183 17.72 -0.92 -24.19
C TYR A 183 16.75 0.08 -24.85
N LEU A 184 15.94 0.79 -24.07
CA LEU A 184 14.99 1.77 -24.59
C LEU A 184 15.70 2.96 -25.24
N MET A 185 16.81 3.42 -24.64
CA MET A 185 17.61 4.50 -25.23
C MET A 185 18.22 4.11 -26.56
N ASP A 186 18.80 2.93 -26.65
CA ASP A 186 19.43 2.44 -27.88
C ASP A 186 18.42 2.19 -29.00
N GLN A 187 17.28 1.57 -28.69
CA GLN A 187 16.30 1.17 -29.69
C GLN A 187 15.35 2.31 -30.09
N LEU A 188 14.97 3.18 -29.16
CA LEU A 188 14.03 4.28 -29.39
C LEU A 188 14.72 5.64 -29.51
N GLN A 189 16.05 5.70 -29.38
CA GLN A 189 16.87 6.92 -29.44
C GLN A 189 16.33 8.02 -28.54
N LEU A 190 15.96 7.64 -27.29
CA LEU A 190 15.44 8.59 -26.30
C LEU A 190 16.53 9.58 -25.89
N SER A 191 16.13 10.84 -25.66
CA SER A 191 17.07 11.92 -25.33
C SER A 191 17.54 11.87 -23.88
N ASN A 192 16.78 11.24 -22.97
CA ASN A 192 17.04 11.26 -21.54
C ASN A 192 16.99 9.84 -20.93
N TYR A 193 17.79 9.64 -19.89
CA TYR A 193 17.69 8.46 -19.05
C TYR A 193 16.43 8.54 -18.17
N GLY A 194 15.78 7.39 -18.00
CA GLY A 194 14.56 7.28 -17.24
C GLY A 194 13.31 7.63 -18.04
N SER A 195 12.25 6.88 -17.82
CA SER A 195 10.94 7.15 -18.41
C SER A 195 9.84 6.56 -17.57
N PHE A 196 8.63 7.14 -17.66
CA PHE A 196 7.43 6.57 -17.03
C PHE A 196 7.17 5.14 -17.52
N PHE A 197 7.47 4.85 -18.77
CA PHE A 197 7.30 3.52 -19.33
C PHE A 197 8.23 2.50 -18.67
N ALA A 198 9.51 2.82 -18.49
CA ALA A 198 10.47 1.95 -17.83
C ALA A 198 10.07 1.67 -16.37
N VAL A 199 9.72 2.73 -15.61
CA VAL A 199 9.23 2.58 -14.23
C VAL A 199 7.94 1.79 -14.21
N GLY A 200 6.99 2.11 -15.11
CA GLY A 200 5.69 1.44 -15.18
C GLY A 200 5.82 -0.07 -15.39
N ILE A 201 6.70 -0.51 -16.30
CA ILE A 201 6.99 -1.95 -16.50
C ILE A 201 7.56 -2.56 -15.23
N VAL A 202 8.61 -1.98 -14.67
CA VAL A 202 9.30 -2.55 -13.51
C VAL A 202 8.39 -2.62 -12.30
N VAL A 203 7.69 -1.53 -11.98
CA VAL A 203 6.78 -1.46 -10.83
C VAL A 203 5.53 -2.31 -11.07
N GLY A 204 5.05 -2.39 -12.33
CA GLY A 204 3.98 -3.30 -12.71
C GLY A 204 4.33 -4.77 -12.46
N LEU A 205 5.53 -5.20 -12.85
CA LEU A 205 6.03 -6.54 -12.57
C LEU A 205 6.18 -6.79 -11.06
N MET A 206 6.57 -5.79 -10.28
CA MET A 206 6.64 -5.88 -8.80
C MET A 206 5.27 -5.96 -8.14
N ALA A 207 4.25 -5.33 -8.69
CA ALA A 207 2.89 -5.36 -8.17
C ALA A 207 2.13 -6.64 -8.54
N LEU A 208 2.52 -7.27 -9.66
CA LEU A 208 1.88 -8.46 -10.21
C LEU A 208 1.73 -9.59 -9.19
N PRO A 209 2.76 -10.01 -8.42
CA PRO A 209 2.63 -11.03 -7.40
C PRO A 209 1.54 -10.73 -6.36
N THR A 210 1.44 -9.48 -5.94
CA THR A 210 0.43 -9.04 -4.95
C THR A 210 -0.98 -9.19 -5.52
N VAL A 211 -1.20 -8.74 -6.77
CA VAL A 211 -2.50 -8.85 -7.44
C VAL A 211 -2.87 -10.31 -7.66
N VAL A 212 -1.92 -11.14 -8.14
CA VAL A 212 -2.16 -12.58 -8.37
C VAL A 212 -2.53 -13.28 -7.08
N SER A 213 -1.74 -13.12 -6.02
CA SER A 213 -1.94 -13.85 -4.76
C SER A 213 -3.29 -13.51 -4.12
N VAL A 214 -3.61 -12.22 -3.99
CA VAL A 214 -4.86 -11.79 -3.33
C VAL A 214 -6.09 -12.10 -4.19
N ALA A 215 -5.98 -11.98 -5.52
CA ALA A 215 -7.09 -12.34 -6.41
C ALA A 215 -7.29 -13.87 -6.46
N GLU A 216 -6.23 -14.66 -6.40
CA GLU A 216 -6.31 -16.13 -6.35
C GLU A 216 -6.98 -16.58 -5.04
N ASP A 217 -6.59 -16.01 -3.89
CA ASP A 217 -7.24 -16.30 -2.61
C ASP A 217 -8.74 -15.96 -2.65
N ALA A 218 -9.11 -14.85 -3.30
CA ALA A 218 -10.51 -14.45 -3.45
C ALA A 218 -11.30 -15.44 -4.33
N LEU A 219 -10.73 -15.90 -5.44
CA LEU A 219 -11.36 -16.90 -6.32
C LEU A 219 -11.47 -18.27 -5.62
N ALA A 220 -10.43 -18.69 -4.91
CA ALA A 220 -10.39 -19.95 -4.16
C ALA A 220 -11.37 -19.96 -2.97
N SER A 221 -11.80 -18.80 -2.47
CA SER A 221 -12.78 -18.69 -1.38
C SER A 221 -14.20 -19.08 -1.79
N ILE A 222 -14.49 -19.17 -3.10
CA ILE A 222 -15.83 -19.54 -3.60
C ILE A 222 -16.05 -21.05 -3.37
N PRO A 223 -17.14 -21.45 -2.67
CA PRO A 223 -17.40 -22.84 -2.36
C PRO A 223 -17.51 -23.73 -3.62
N ASP A 224 -16.88 -24.90 -3.58
CA ASP A 224 -16.95 -25.86 -4.69
C ASP A 224 -18.39 -26.26 -5.03
N ALA A 225 -19.28 -26.35 -4.03
CA ALA A 225 -20.71 -26.62 -4.25
C ALA A 225 -21.39 -25.62 -5.22
N THR A 226 -20.92 -24.36 -5.25
CA THR A 226 -21.42 -23.34 -6.18
C THR A 226 -20.94 -23.62 -7.60
N LYS A 227 -19.69 -24.05 -7.76
CA LYS A 227 -19.08 -24.41 -9.04
C LYS A 227 -19.70 -25.71 -9.57
N ASP A 228 -19.81 -26.73 -8.72
CA ASP A 228 -20.44 -28.02 -9.05
C ASP A 228 -21.91 -27.88 -9.47
N GLY A 229 -22.65 -26.96 -8.83
CA GLY A 229 -24.02 -26.64 -9.22
C GLY A 229 -24.14 -26.12 -10.66
N ALA A 230 -23.22 -25.27 -11.11
CA ALA A 230 -23.19 -24.78 -12.49
C ALA A 230 -22.82 -25.90 -13.48
N LEU A 231 -21.85 -26.74 -13.14
CA LEU A 231 -21.45 -27.90 -13.95
C LEU A 231 -22.60 -28.91 -14.09
N ALA A 232 -23.36 -29.16 -13.01
CA ALA A 232 -24.52 -30.03 -13.01
C ALA A 232 -25.67 -29.54 -13.92
N LEU A 233 -25.74 -28.21 -14.14
CA LEU A 233 -26.68 -27.59 -15.11
C LEU A 233 -26.14 -27.62 -16.56
N GLY A 234 -24.98 -28.23 -16.79
CA GLY A 234 -24.38 -28.39 -18.13
C GLY A 234 -23.45 -27.24 -18.56
N ALA A 235 -23.06 -26.33 -17.64
CA ALA A 235 -22.05 -25.34 -17.95
C ALA A 235 -20.68 -26.01 -18.14
N THR A 236 -19.84 -25.45 -19.02
CA THR A 236 -18.42 -25.84 -19.13
C THR A 236 -17.60 -25.18 -18.01
N ASP A 237 -16.38 -25.69 -17.74
CA ASP A 237 -15.47 -25.09 -16.75
C ASP A 237 -15.24 -23.60 -17.02
N TRP A 238 -15.03 -23.20 -18.26
CA TRP A 238 -14.88 -21.81 -18.64
C TRP A 238 -16.12 -20.96 -18.41
N GLN A 239 -17.31 -21.50 -18.71
CA GLN A 239 -18.57 -20.82 -18.42
C GLN A 239 -18.80 -20.70 -16.90
N THR A 240 -18.47 -21.72 -16.13
CA THR A 240 -18.53 -21.69 -14.66
C THR A 240 -17.58 -20.62 -14.12
N THR A 241 -16.33 -20.58 -14.60
CA THR A 241 -15.35 -19.55 -14.18
C THR A 241 -15.82 -18.14 -14.49
N THR A 242 -16.25 -17.88 -15.72
CA THR A 242 -16.60 -16.50 -16.17
C THR A 242 -17.96 -16.02 -15.70
N SER A 243 -18.94 -16.93 -15.54
CA SER A 243 -20.33 -16.54 -15.24
C SER A 243 -20.71 -16.77 -13.77
N VAL A 244 -19.92 -17.53 -13.01
CA VAL A 244 -20.20 -17.84 -11.60
C VAL A 244 -19.02 -17.43 -10.71
N THR A 245 -17.81 -17.99 -10.92
CA THR A 245 -16.69 -17.80 -9.99
C THR A 245 -16.21 -16.35 -9.98
N ILE A 246 -15.89 -15.77 -11.14
CA ILE A 246 -15.39 -14.38 -11.23
C ILE A 246 -16.43 -13.38 -10.71
N PRO A 247 -17.72 -13.42 -11.11
CA PRO A 247 -18.73 -12.54 -10.52
C PRO A 247 -18.91 -12.71 -9.02
N ALA A 248 -18.89 -13.93 -8.50
CA ALA A 248 -19.01 -14.19 -7.07
C ALA A 248 -17.79 -13.68 -6.27
N ALA A 249 -16.57 -13.77 -6.85
CA ALA A 249 -15.33 -13.29 -6.25
C ALA A 249 -15.02 -11.82 -6.56
N PHE A 250 -15.91 -11.09 -7.25
CA PHE A 250 -15.63 -9.75 -7.82
C PHE A 250 -15.12 -8.77 -6.77
N SER A 251 -15.70 -8.75 -5.58
CA SER A 251 -15.24 -7.89 -4.47
C SER A 251 -13.77 -8.15 -4.12
N GLY A 252 -13.42 -9.42 -3.91
CA GLY A 252 -12.05 -9.80 -3.57
C GLY A 252 -11.05 -9.54 -4.70
N VAL A 253 -11.44 -9.81 -5.96
CA VAL A 253 -10.61 -9.53 -7.13
C VAL A 253 -10.39 -8.01 -7.28
N SER A 254 -11.44 -7.21 -7.07
CA SER A 254 -11.31 -5.75 -7.09
C SER A 254 -10.40 -5.26 -5.98
N ALA A 255 -10.53 -5.79 -4.76
CA ALA A 255 -9.65 -5.47 -3.64
C ALA A 255 -8.18 -5.82 -3.94
N ALA A 256 -7.92 -6.94 -4.63
CA ALA A 256 -6.58 -7.32 -5.07
C ALA A 256 -5.94 -6.28 -6.01
N VAL A 257 -6.70 -5.84 -7.02
CA VAL A 257 -6.24 -4.79 -7.96
C VAL A 257 -5.95 -3.50 -7.22
N LEU A 258 -6.78 -3.12 -6.25
CA LEU A 258 -6.61 -1.89 -5.48
C LEU A 258 -5.42 -1.95 -4.52
N LEU A 259 -5.17 -3.12 -3.93
CA LEU A 259 -3.95 -3.35 -3.17
C LEU A 259 -2.72 -3.20 -4.07
N GLY A 260 -2.80 -3.67 -5.32
CA GLY A 260 -1.81 -3.42 -6.36
C GLY A 260 -1.59 -1.93 -6.62
N VAL A 261 -2.67 -1.13 -6.79
CA VAL A 261 -2.57 0.33 -6.95
C VAL A 261 -1.88 0.97 -5.75
N GLY A 262 -2.26 0.62 -4.53
CA GLY A 262 -1.63 1.14 -3.31
C GLY A 262 -0.12 0.83 -3.26
N ARG A 263 0.28 -0.38 -3.66
CA ARG A 263 1.68 -0.77 -3.76
C ARG A 263 2.44 0.05 -4.80
N VAL A 264 1.85 0.26 -5.98
CA VAL A 264 2.47 1.04 -7.08
C VAL A 264 2.64 2.51 -6.70
N VAL A 265 1.59 3.15 -6.16
CA VAL A 265 1.62 4.57 -5.74
C VAL A 265 2.66 4.80 -4.64
N GLY A 266 2.82 3.82 -3.74
CA GLY A 266 3.80 3.87 -2.65
C GLY A 266 5.22 3.45 -3.05
N GLU A 267 5.46 3.01 -4.30
CA GLU A 267 6.79 2.56 -4.72
C GLU A 267 7.77 3.72 -4.76
N THR A 268 8.86 3.53 -4.06
CA THR A 268 9.85 4.60 -3.82
C THR A 268 11.18 4.29 -4.50
N MET A 269 11.79 3.16 -4.14
CA MET A 269 13.20 2.90 -4.48
C MET A 269 13.41 2.58 -5.96
N ALA A 270 12.54 1.77 -6.56
CA ALA A 270 12.64 1.47 -7.98
C ALA A 270 12.40 2.73 -8.83
N ALA A 271 11.41 3.54 -8.47
CA ALA A 271 11.14 4.82 -9.13
C ALA A 271 12.32 5.79 -9.00
N THR A 272 12.90 5.93 -7.80
CA THR A 272 14.04 6.83 -7.56
C THR A 272 15.26 6.45 -8.42
N VAL A 273 15.55 5.14 -8.53
CA VAL A 273 16.72 4.67 -9.29
C VAL A 273 16.53 4.89 -10.79
N ILE A 274 15.32 4.67 -11.32
CA ILE A 274 15.05 4.75 -12.75
C ILE A 274 14.84 6.19 -13.23
N LEU A 275 14.06 7.00 -12.50
CA LEU A 275 13.68 8.36 -12.94
C LEU A 275 14.76 9.43 -12.66
N GLY A 276 15.67 9.16 -11.73
CA GLY A 276 16.64 10.18 -11.30
C GLY A 276 15.97 11.34 -10.55
N ASN A 277 16.35 12.60 -10.86
CA ASN A 277 15.95 13.79 -10.11
C ASN A 277 15.33 14.91 -10.97
N ILE A 278 14.68 14.57 -12.07
CA ILE A 278 14.01 15.57 -12.92
C ILE A 278 12.71 16.01 -12.25
N THR A 279 12.52 17.34 -12.11
CA THR A 279 11.37 17.93 -11.42
C THR A 279 10.52 18.82 -12.34
N GLU A 280 10.70 18.69 -13.64
CA GLU A 280 9.98 19.39 -14.69
C GLU A 280 8.83 18.55 -15.22
N LEU A 281 7.83 19.16 -15.81
CA LEU A 281 6.78 18.43 -16.52
C LEU A 281 7.27 17.98 -17.90
N PRO A 282 6.91 16.76 -18.35
CA PRO A 282 7.20 16.35 -19.71
C PRO A 282 6.35 17.15 -20.72
N ASP A 283 6.91 17.43 -21.87
CA ASP A 283 6.19 18.06 -22.98
C ASP A 283 6.28 17.16 -24.23
N PRO A 284 5.16 16.59 -24.71
CA PRO A 284 3.79 16.72 -24.18
C PRO A 284 3.56 15.92 -22.88
N LEU A 285 2.58 16.31 -22.08
CA LEU A 285 2.21 15.58 -20.85
C LEU A 285 1.89 14.09 -21.07
N THR A 286 1.42 13.74 -22.26
CA THR A 286 1.09 12.37 -22.66
C THR A 286 2.30 11.53 -23.08
N ASP A 287 3.50 12.10 -23.06
CA ASP A 287 4.70 11.37 -23.41
C ASP A 287 5.01 10.29 -22.36
N VAL A 288 4.78 9.03 -22.71
CA VAL A 288 5.05 7.88 -21.85
C VAL A 288 6.55 7.61 -21.66
N PHE A 289 7.39 8.18 -22.54
CA PHE A 289 8.85 8.14 -22.45
C PHE A 289 9.40 9.39 -21.77
N GLY A 290 8.54 10.33 -21.43
CA GLY A 290 8.87 11.47 -20.58
C GLY A 290 9.28 11.05 -19.18
N ASN A 291 9.89 11.98 -18.46
CA ASN A 291 10.46 11.74 -17.14
C ASN A 291 10.15 12.90 -16.19
N THR A 292 9.68 12.55 -15.01
CA THR A 292 9.70 13.40 -13.81
C THR A 292 9.63 12.52 -12.56
N VAL A 293 10.13 13.00 -11.43
CA VAL A 293 10.09 12.24 -10.17
C VAL A 293 8.66 12.03 -9.70
N THR A 294 8.43 10.93 -8.97
CA THR A 294 7.18 10.72 -8.23
C THR A 294 7.21 11.42 -6.88
N LEU A 295 6.06 11.58 -6.23
CA LEU A 295 6.00 12.14 -4.87
C LEU A 295 6.87 11.36 -3.87
N THR A 296 6.87 10.03 -3.96
CA THR A 296 7.66 9.14 -3.11
C THR A 296 9.15 9.25 -3.42
N SER A 297 9.54 9.27 -4.69
CA SER A 297 10.94 9.36 -5.10
C SER A 297 11.55 10.73 -4.79
N LEU A 298 10.78 11.83 -4.88
CA LEU A 298 11.19 13.16 -4.44
C LEU A 298 11.58 13.15 -2.96
N ILE A 299 10.68 12.63 -2.10
CA ILE A 299 10.94 12.54 -0.66
C ILE A 299 12.22 11.73 -0.39
N ALA A 300 12.32 10.54 -0.98
CA ALA A 300 13.46 9.65 -0.75
C ALA A 300 14.81 10.22 -1.21
N SER A 301 14.83 10.89 -2.36
CA SER A 301 16.06 11.44 -2.93
C SER A 301 16.55 12.70 -2.23
N GLN A 302 15.65 13.52 -1.66
CA GLN A 302 15.99 14.84 -1.13
C GLN A 302 15.98 14.93 0.39
N TYR A 303 15.33 14.00 1.10
CA TYR A 303 15.17 14.05 2.56
C TYR A 303 16.51 14.21 3.31
N GLY A 304 17.56 13.51 2.89
CA GLY A 304 18.86 13.52 3.57
C GLY A 304 19.58 14.89 3.56
N ASN A 305 19.24 15.75 2.61
CA ASN A 305 19.87 17.06 2.42
C ASN A 305 18.90 18.24 2.68
N ALA A 306 17.62 17.94 2.99
CA ALA A 306 16.60 18.95 3.17
C ALA A 306 16.62 19.54 4.58
N SER A 307 16.43 20.85 4.69
CA SER A 307 16.29 21.58 5.95
C SER A 307 15.32 22.76 5.80
N GLY A 308 14.80 23.28 6.92
CA GLY A 308 13.91 24.46 6.90
C GLY A 308 12.65 24.24 6.04
N THR A 309 12.35 25.19 5.16
CA THR A 309 11.20 25.19 4.23
C THR A 309 11.27 24.03 3.24
N HIS A 310 12.46 23.67 2.76
CA HIS A 310 12.64 22.51 1.88
C HIS A 310 12.19 21.21 2.55
N LEU A 311 12.58 20.98 3.80
CA LEU A 311 12.11 19.81 4.56
C LEU A 311 10.59 19.85 4.77
N SER A 312 10.03 21.03 5.07
CA SER A 312 8.58 21.20 5.18
C SER A 312 7.86 20.90 3.86
N ALA A 313 8.45 21.26 2.70
CA ALA A 313 7.90 20.94 1.39
C ALA A 313 7.88 19.43 1.09
N LEU A 314 8.88 18.68 1.56
CA LEU A 314 8.85 17.21 1.47
C LEU A 314 7.75 16.60 2.37
N PHE A 315 7.49 17.18 3.55
CA PHE A 315 6.33 16.79 4.36
C PHE A 315 5.01 17.12 3.65
N ALA A 316 4.93 18.27 2.95
CA ALA A 316 3.76 18.61 2.14
C ALA A 316 3.54 17.60 0.99
N ALA A 317 4.61 17.15 0.32
CA ALA A 317 4.52 16.05 -0.66
C ALA A 317 3.97 14.77 -0.03
N GLY A 318 4.38 14.43 1.20
CA GLY A 318 3.84 13.32 1.96
C GLY A 318 2.35 13.48 2.29
N VAL A 319 1.89 14.68 2.66
CA VAL A 319 0.46 14.97 2.88
C VAL A 319 -0.34 14.83 1.60
N VAL A 320 0.15 15.36 0.48
CA VAL A 320 -0.52 15.22 -0.83
C VAL A 320 -0.60 13.76 -1.24
N LEU A 321 0.46 12.98 -1.05
CA LEU A 321 0.46 11.54 -1.32
C LEU A 321 -0.58 10.82 -0.44
N PHE A 322 -0.61 11.10 0.87
CA PHE A 322 -1.58 10.50 1.79
C PHE A 322 -3.02 10.80 1.37
N ILE A 323 -3.32 12.05 1.03
CA ILE A 323 -4.64 12.46 0.53
C ILE A 323 -4.98 11.72 -0.78
N THR A 324 -4.02 11.62 -1.71
CA THR A 324 -4.22 10.91 -2.99
C THR A 324 -4.57 9.44 -2.76
N VAL A 325 -3.81 8.74 -1.91
CA VAL A 325 -4.08 7.32 -1.58
C VAL A 325 -5.41 7.17 -0.86
N MET A 326 -5.75 8.07 0.05
CA MET A 326 -7.05 8.07 0.75
C MET A 326 -8.22 8.20 -0.24
N PHE A 327 -8.15 9.13 -1.19
CA PHE A 327 -9.18 9.28 -2.22
C PHE A 327 -9.28 8.08 -3.16
N LEU A 328 -8.15 7.49 -3.53
CA LEU A 328 -8.12 6.24 -4.29
C LEU A 328 -8.81 5.11 -3.51
N GLY A 329 -8.53 4.96 -2.22
CA GLY A 329 -9.16 3.96 -1.37
C GLY A 329 -10.67 4.16 -1.21
N ILE A 330 -11.12 5.39 -0.97
CA ILE A 330 -12.56 5.71 -0.88
C ILE A 330 -13.26 5.49 -2.23
N GLY A 331 -12.66 5.98 -3.32
CA GLY A 331 -13.22 5.82 -4.67
C GLY A 331 -13.40 4.35 -5.04
N SER A 332 -12.45 3.53 -4.67
CA SER A 332 -12.48 2.09 -4.81
C SER A 332 -13.65 1.43 -4.08
N GLN A 333 -13.81 1.73 -2.78
CA GLN A 333 -14.92 1.19 -1.99
C GLN A 333 -16.29 1.59 -2.55
N LEU A 334 -16.39 2.81 -3.11
CA LEU A 334 -17.62 3.26 -3.76
C LEU A 334 -17.91 2.47 -5.05
N ILE A 335 -16.89 2.20 -5.86
CA ILE A 335 -17.03 1.39 -7.08
C ILE A 335 -17.44 -0.04 -6.70
N GLU A 336 -16.76 -0.64 -5.73
CA GLU A 336 -17.06 -1.98 -5.24
C GLU A 336 -18.50 -2.09 -4.74
N SER A 337 -18.93 -1.20 -3.86
CA SER A 337 -20.27 -1.20 -3.30
C SER A 337 -21.36 -1.02 -4.38
N HIS A 338 -21.07 -0.20 -5.40
CA HIS A 338 -21.98 -0.01 -6.53
C HIS A 338 -22.11 -1.27 -7.41
N MET A 339 -20.99 -1.94 -7.66
CA MET A 339 -20.98 -3.17 -8.46
C MET A 339 -21.62 -4.35 -7.72
N GLN A 340 -21.39 -4.50 -6.42
CA GLN A 340 -22.06 -5.52 -5.59
C GLN A 340 -23.58 -5.38 -5.66
N ARG A 341 -24.11 -4.15 -5.55
CA ARG A 341 -25.56 -3.90 -5.68
C ARG A 341 -26.10 -4.29 -7.06
N LYS A 342 -25.34 -4.10 -8.13
CA LYS A 342 -25.74 -4.50 -9.50
C LYS A 342 -25.68 -6.01 -9.73
N LEU A 343 -24.77 -6.71 -9.08
CA LEU A 343 -24.61 -8.17 -9.21
C LEU A 343 -25.56 -8.97 -8.31
N GLY A 344 -26.47 -8.32 -7.57
CA GLY A 344 -27.52 -8.97 -6.80
C GLY A 344 -27.14 -9.33 -5.36
N GLY A 345 -26.07 -8.75 -4.84
CA GLY A 345 -25.74 -8.78 -3.41
C GLY A 345 -26.65 -7.82 -2.66
N SER A 346 -27.86 -8.27 -2.28
CA SER A 346 -28.71 -7.55 -1.34
C SER A 346 -28.37 -8.00 0.08
N GLU A 347 -27.89 -7.10 0.92
CA GLU A 347 -28.30 -7.05 2.31
C GLU A 347 -29.17 -5.83 2.51
#